data_c17d6e0f265dcbe0fdfb3d4ab7cc71c2
#
_entry.id   c17d6e0f265dcbe0fdfb3d4ab7cc71c2
#
_cell.length_a   1.000
_cell.length_b   1.000
_cell.length_c   1.000
_cell.angle_alpha   90.00
_cell.angle_beta   90.00
_cell.angle_gamma   90.00
#
_symmetry.space_group_name_H-M   'P 1'
#
loop_
_entity.id
_entity.type
_entity.pdbx_description
1 polymer ?
#
loop_
_entity_poly.entity_id
_entity_poly.type
_entity_poly.pdbx_seq_one_letter_code
_entity_poly.pdbx_strand_id
1 'polypeptide(L)' 'MIRQERSREMAEFSFQIEEHLLVLSENDKGWTKELNRVSFNGAPAKYDIRTWSPDHTKMGKGITLTNEEFQVMLNAFKN' A
#
# COMPACT_ATOMS: atom_id res chain seq x y z
N MET A 1 -14.21 -20.14 -23.00
CA MET A 1 -14.05 -19.86 -22.59
C MET A 1 -13.24 -19.64 -21.71
N ILE A 2 -12.56 -19.78 -21.58
CA ILE A 2 -11.67 -19.69 -20.79
C ILE A 2 -11.08 -18.46 -20.63
N ARG A 3 -11.01 -17.67 -21.47
CA ARG A 3 -10.60 -16.48 -21.43
C ARG A 3 -11.06 -15.77 -20.32
N GLN A 4 -12.14 -16.01 -19.90
CA GLN A 4 -12.63 -15.38 -18.88
C GLN A 4 -11.90 -15.69 -17.68
N GLU A 5 -11.44 -16.82 -17.50
CA GLU A 5 -10.71 -17.16 -16.40
C GLU A 5 -9.51 -16.39 -16.30
N ARG A 6 -8.86 -16.16 -17.38
CA ARG A 6 -7.74 -15.42 -17.40
C ARG A 6 -7.98 -14.08 -16.96
N SER A 7 -9.03 -13.49 -17.36
CA SER A 7 -9.37 -12.16 -16.98
C SER A 7 -9.55 -12.09 -15.53
N ARG A 8 -10.16 -13.09 -14.98
CA ARG A 8 -10.41 -13.07 -13.63
C ARG A 8 -9.16 -13.09 -12.86
N GLU A 9 -8.17 -13.80 -13.27
CA GLU A 9 -6.96 -13.82 -12.59
C GLU A 9 -6.31 -12.51 -12.53
N MET A 10 -6.36 -11.76 -13.59
CA MET A 10 -5.78 -10.46 -13.58
C MET A 10 -6.53 -9.56 -12.69
N ALA A 11 -7.82 -9.76 -12.61
CA ALA A 11 -8.62 -8.91 -11.77
C ALA A 11 -8.52 -9.31 -10.32
N GLU A 12 -7.83 -10.39 -10.03
CA GLU A 12 -7.75 -10.82 -8.66
C GLU A 12 -6.79 -10.06 -7.81
N PHE A 13 -5.89 -9.29 -8.39
CA PHE A 13 -5.05 -8.48 -7.55
C PHE A 13 -5.93 -7.42 -6.92
N SER A 14 -5.90 -7.33 -5.62
CA SER A 14 -6.72 -6.37 -4.93
C SER A 14 -5.95 -5.79 -3.76
N PHE A 15 -6.41 -4.67 -3.28
CA PHE A 15 -5.84 -4.09 -2.08
C PHE A 15 -6.91 -3.31 -1.37
N GLN A 16 -6.68 -3.10 -0.09
CA GLN A 16 -7.57 -2.27 0.68
C GLN A 16 -6.74 -1.50 1.68
N ILE A 17 -6.85 -0.17 1.66
CA ILE A 17 -6.18 0.65 2.65
C ILE A 17 -7.04 0.58 3.89
N GLU A 18 -6.55 -0.11 4.91
CA GLU A 18 -7.31 -0.29 6.12
C GLU A 18 -7.13 0.88 7.07
N GLU A 19 -5.98 1.52 7.01
CA GLU A 19 -5.74 2.64 7.88
C GLU A 19 -4.80 3.60 7.18
N HIS A 20 -5.23 4.85 7.05
CA HIS A 20 -4.43 5.87 6.39
C HIS A 20 -3.68 6.61 7.48
N LEU A 21 -2.37 6.42 7.56
CA LEU A 21 -1.61 6.93 8.68
C LEU A 21 -1.03 8.30 8.45
N LEU A 22 -0.31 8.47 7.34
CA LEU A 22 0.23 9.79 7.10
C LEU A 22 0.73 9.97 5.67
N VAL A 23 0.71 11.22 5.21
CA VAL A 23 1.24 11.59 3.92
C VAL A 23 2.62 12.15 4.15
N LEU A 24 3.60 11.61 3.42
CA LEU A 24 4.97 12.06 3.54
C LEU A 24 5.30 13.19 2.57
N SER A 25 4.74 13.15 1.38
CA SER A 25 4.98 14.19 0.37
C SER A 25 3.93 14.13 -0.72
N GLU A 26 3.85 15.17 -1.51
CA GLU A 26 2.94 15.21 -2.64
C GLU A 26 3.68 15.85 -3.80
N ASN A 27 3.51 15.30 -5.01
CA ASN A 27 4.18 15.86 -6.18
C ASN A 27 3.25 16.78 -6.96
N ASP A 28 3.74 17.36 -8.04
CA ASP A 28 3.00 18.31 -8.85
C ASP A 28 1.74 17.76 -9.44
N LYS A 29 1.65 16.46 -9.63
CA LYS A 29 0.49 15.85 -10.24
C LYS A 29 -0.50 15.33 -9.25
N GLY A 30 -0.26 15.62 -7.98
CA GLY A 30 -1.18 15.21 -6.94
C GLY A 30 -0.96 13.81 -6.42
N TRP A 31 0.12 13.14 -6.86
CA TRP A 31 0.45 11.84 -6.28
C TRP A 31 1.09 12.06 -4.93
N THR A 32 0.76 11.22 -4.00
CA THR A 32 1.29 11.34 -2.65
C THR A 32 2.13 10.13 -2.29
N LYS A 33 3.14 10.32 -1.46
CA LYS A 33 3.85 9.20 -0.87
C LYS A 33 3.30 9.06 0.53
N GLU A 34 2.84 7.88 0.88
CA GLU A 34 2.08 7.69 2.10
C GLU A 34 2.51 6.48 2.88
N LEU A 35 2.34 6.55 4.19
CA LEU A 35 2.46 5.41 5.07
C LEU A 35 1.04 5.02 5.44
N ASN A 36 0.68 3.80 5.16
CA ASN A 36 -0.65 3.28 5.44
C ASN A 36 -0.55 1.85 5.96
N ARG A 37 -1.65 1.33 6.48
CA ARG A 37 -1.78 -0.11 6.68
C ARG A 37 -2.62 -0.62 5.54
N VAL A 38 -2.10 -1.55 4.77
CA VAL A 38 -2.74 -2.01 3.54
C VAL A 38 -2.82 -3.52 3.54
N SER A 39 -3.98 -4.02 3.18
CA SER A 39 -4.20 -5.44 2.96
C SER A 39 -4.08 -5.69 1.47
N PHE A 40 -3.18 -6.58 1.06
CA PHE A 40 -3.02 -6.94 -0.33
C PHE A 40 -3.59 -8.33 -0.54
N ASN A 41 -4.48 -8.47 -1.50
CA ASN A 41 -5.08 -9.75 -1.88
C ASN A 41 -5.71 -10.47 -0.69
N GLY A 42 -6.33 -9.70 0.19
CA GLY A 42 -7.05 -10.27 1.32
C GLY A 42 -6.19 -10.73 2.48
N ALA A 43 -4.88 -10.50 2.41
CA ALA A 43 -3.99 -10.89 3.50
C ALA A 43 -4.11 -9.90 4.67
N PRO A 44 -3.62 -10.25 5.85
CA PRO A 44 -3.64 -9.29 6.95
C PRO A 44 -2.90 -8.03 6.59
N ALA A 45 -3.37 -6.90 7.06
CA ALA A 45 -2.79 -5.61 6.71
C ALA A 45 -1.37 -5.49 7.23
N LYS A 46 -0.53 -4.86 6.44
CA LYS A 46 0.85 -4.58 6.82
C LYS A 46 1.11 -3.11 6.62
N TYR A 47 2.18 -2.62 7.20
CA TYR A 47 2.56 -1.24 7.00
C TYR A 47 3.18 -1.11 5.61
N ASP A 48 2.84 -0.05 4.92
CA ASP A 48 3.25 0.11 3.53
C ASP A 48 3.57 1.57 3.25
N ILE A 49 4.72 1.81 2.62
CA ILE A 49 5.13 3.14 2.22
C ILE A 49 5.22 3.12 0.71
N ARG A 50 4.38 3.88 0.05
CA ARG A 50 4.40 3.94 -1.42
C ARG A 50 3.70 5.18 -1.92
N THR A 51 3.79 5.41 -3.22
CA THR A 51 3.08 6.52 -3.83
C THR A 51 1.71 6.07 -4.28
N TRP A 52 0.77 7.00 -4.24
CA TRP A 52 -0.60 6.75 -4.62
C TRP A 52 -1.10 7.86 -5.55
N SER A 53 -1.94 7.50 -6.51
CA SER A 53 -2.58 8.49 -7.37
C SER A 53 -3.55 9.31 -6.53
N PRO A 54 -3.98 10.48 -7.04
CA PRO A 54 -4.88 11.33 -6.25
C PRO A 54 -6.15 10.63 -5.78
N ASP A 55 -6.70 9.74 -6.59
CA ASP A 55 -7.91 9.02 -6.22
C ASP A 55 -7.61 7.67 -5.56
N HIS A 56 -6.35 7.35 -5.34
CA HIS A 56 -5.93 6.10 -4.68
C HIS A 56 -6.36 4.83 -5.44
N THR A 57 -6.61 4.95 -6.73
CA THR A 57 -6.92 3.77 -7.53
C THR A 57 -5.67 3.16 -8.13
N LYS A 58 -4.59 3.92 -8.20
CA LYS A 58 -3.33 3.43 -8.73
C LYS A 58 -2.24 3.63 -7.71
N MET A 59 -1.30 2.71 -7.69
CA MET A 59 -0.19 2.82 -6.77
C MET A 59 1.11 2.72 -7.53
N GLY A 60 2.13 3.37 -7.01
CA GLY A 60 3.46 3.31 -7.59
C GLY A 60 4.35 2.40 -6.77
N LYS A 61 5.65 2.64 -6.87
CA LYS A 61 6.60 1.83 -6.17
C LYS A 61 6.53 2.07 -4.70
N GLY A 62 6.88 1.07 -3.96
CA GLY A 62 6.91 1.21 -2.52
C GLY A 62 7.45 -0.03 -1.86
N ILE A 63 7.38 -0.05 -0.55
CA ILE A 63 7.83 -1.18 0.21
C ILE A 63 6.83 -1.50 1.29
N THR A 64 6.70 -2.76 1.59
CA THR A 64 5.80 -3.24 2.63
C THR A 64 6.65 -3.76 3.78
N LEU A 65 6.25 -3.44 4.99
CA LEU A 65 6.97 -3.84 6.18
C LEU A 65 6.11 -4.75 7.02
N THR A 66 6.74 -5.75 7.62
CA THR A 66 6.03 -6.55 8.62
C THR A 66 5.81 -5.68 9.84
N ASN A 67 4.93 -6.12 10.74
CA ASN A 67 4.69 -5.39 11.98
C ASN A 67 5.98 -5.33 12.79
N GLU A 68 6.77 -6.40 12.77
CA GLU A 68 8.03 -6.42 13.51
C GLU A 68 9.03 -5.42 12.93
N GLU A 69 9.10 -5.35 11.60
CA GLU A 69 10.00 -4.39 10.96
C GLU A 69 9.60 -2.97 11.29
N PHE A 70 8.31 -2.71 11.30
CA PHE A 70 7.83 -1.37 11.62
C PHE A 70 8.16 -1.03 13.07
N GLN A 71 8.07 -2.00 13.98
CA GLN A 71 8.42 -1.78 15.37
C GLN A 71 9.90 -1.45 15.54
N VAL A 72 10.75 -2.12 14.78
CA VAL A 72 12.17 -1.82 14.80
C VAL A 72 12.41 -0.37 14.40
N MET A 73 11.70 0.07 13.35
CA MET A 73 11.84 1.42 12.88
C MET A 73 11.37 2.42 13.92
N LEU A 74 10.21 2.17 14.51
CA LEU A 74 9.69 3.06 15.53
C LEU A 74 10.64 3.15 16.72
N ASN A 75 11.20 2.03 17.12
CA ASN A 75 12.09 2.03 18.28
C ASN A 75 13.36 2.85 18.00
N ALA A 76 13.76 2.91 16.75
CA ALA A 76 14.95 3.70 16.41
C ALA A 76 14.73 5.19 16.60
N PHE A 77 13.47 5.64 16.55
CA PHE A 77 13.18 7.05 16.70
C PHE A 77 12.79 7.43 18.12
N LYS A 78 12.66 6.44 18.99
CA LYS A 78 12.37 6.76 20.35
C LYS A 78 13.67 7.05 21.02
N ASN A 79 13.68 7.85 21.99
CA ASN A 79 14.90 8.11 22.61
C ASN A 79 14.94 8.11 23.90
#